data_f427e9aa1c6d776eebd3dc011d9cbd40
#
_entry.id   f427e9aa1c6d776eebd3dc011d9cbd40
#
_cell.length_a   1.000
_cell.length_b   1.000
_cell.length_c   1.000
_cell.angle_alpha   90.00
_cell.angle_beta   90.00
_cell.angle_gamma   90.00
#
_symmetry.space_group_name_H-M   'P 1'
#
loop_
_entity.id
_entity.type
_entity.pdbx_description
1 polymer ?
#
loop_
_entity_poly.entity_id
_entity_poly.type
_entity_poly.pdbx_seq_one_letter_code
_entity_poly.pdbx_strand_id
1 'polypeptide(L)'
;MKNVVFDLGRVVFAQDPTKSTAEFKQFFSYVSLTPMPQFWTDYDMGILTFDQVAEALAEYRGVEKEFTRNMISLAIGKQESIRPTAKLIGELKAAGYKLYVLSNMSREFIDFLRKQEVYQNFDGDVVSCEVGVVKPMPEIYDLLLERFELNPAETIFIDDREENIKAAEKKGITGFHFDRNDYEGSCQKLREILL
;
A
#
# COMPACT_ATOMS: atom_id res chain seq x y z
N MET A 1 12.06 -15.97 -10.55
CA MET A 1 11.42 -15.40 -9.37
C MET A 1 10.59 -16.45 -8.66
N LYS A 2 10.53 -16.43 -7.33
CA LYS A 2 9.67 -17.33 -6.53
C LYS A 2 8.69 -16.54 -5.67
N ASN A 3 9.09 -15.34 -5.27
CA ASN A 3 8.35 -14.49 -4.36
C ASN A 3 7.96 -13.18 -5.06
N VAL A 4 6.70 -12.78 -4.92
CA VAL A 4 6.18 -11.52 -5.43
C VAL A 4 5.62 -10.71 -4.26
N VAL A 5 6.16 -9.52 -4.05
CA VAL A 5 5.77 -8.62 -2.97
C VAL A 5 5.02 -7.43 -3.56
N PHE A 6 3.85 -7.15 -3.06
CA PHE A 6 3.00 -6.05 -3.53
C PHE A 6 2.91 -4.93 -2.49
N ASP A 7 3.03 -3.69 -2.93
CA ASP A 7 2.37 -2.60 -2.21
C ASP A 7 0.85 -2.73 -2.33
N LEU A 8 0.10 -2.09 -1.42
CA LEU A 8 -1.36 -2.11 -1.46
C LEU A 8 -1.94 -0.87 -2.14
N GLY A 9 -1.57 0.31 -1.69
CA GLY A 9 -2.16 1.56 -2.16
C GLY A 9 -1.87 1.85 -3.64
N ARG A 10 -2.89 1.99 -4.48
CA ARG A 10 -2.78 2.25 -5.93
C ARG A 10 -2.06 1.14 -6.73
N VAL A 11 -1.80 0.01 -6.10
CA VAL A 11 -1.28 -1.22 -6.74
C VAL A 11 -2.30 -2.33 -6.65
N VAL A 12 -2.77 -2.67 -5.44
CA VAL A 12 -3.80 -3.69 -5.22
C VAL A 12 -5.17 -3.07 -4.91
N PHE A 13 -5.18 -1.97 -4.17
CA PHE A 13 -6.39 -1.25 -3.78
C PHE A 13 -6.32 0.22 -4.17
N ALA A 14 -7.45 0.75 -4.61
CA ALA A 14 -7.61 2.18 -4.87
C ALA A 14 -9.05 2.60 -4.58
N GLN A 15 -9.23 3.90 -4.41
CA GLN A 15 -10.57 4.49 -4.44
C GLN A 15 -10.95 4.77 -5.89
N ASP A 16 -12.17 4.41 -6.28
CA ASP A 16 -12.71 4.78 -7.59
C ASP A 16 -12.89 6.31 -7.65
N PRO A 17 -12.13 7.01 -8.51
CA PRO A 17 -12.21 8.46 -8.60
C PRO A 17 -13.57 8.97 -9.12
N THR A 18 -14.36 8.11 -9.79
CA THR A 18 -15.68 8.49 -10.29
C THR A 18 -16.73 8.48 -9.17
N LYS A 19 -16.48 7.72 -8.08
CA LYS A 19 -17.33 7.63 -6.89
C LYS A 19 -16.98 8.65 -5.81
N SER A 20 -15.98 9.51 -6.04
CA SER A 20 -15.49 10.48 -5.05
C SER A 20 -15.83 11.91 -5.47
N THR A 21 -16.41 12.69 -4.54
CA THR A 21 -16.72 14.12 -4.76
C THR A 21 -15.44 14.95 -4.89
N ALA A 22 -15.55 16.14 -5.47
CA ALA A 22 -14.45 17.09 -5.54
C ALA A 22 -13.94 17.49 -4.15
N GLU A 23 -14.86 17.69 -3.20
CA GLU A 23 -14.55 17.98 -1.79
C GLU A 23 -13.71 16.87 -1.16
N PHE A 24 -14.10 15.60 -1.33
CA PHE A 24 -13.37 14.45 -0.82
C PHE A 24 -11.94 14.38 -1.40
N LYS A 25 -11.80 14.56 -2.70
CA LYS A 25 -10.48 14.55 -3.36
C LYS A 25 -9.59 15.70 -2.86
N GLN A 26 -10.16 16.89 -2.69
CA GLN A 26 -9.44 18.06 -2.16
C GLN A 26 -9.05 17.83 -0.70
N PHE A 27 -9.93 17.23 0.11
CA PHE A 27 -9.67 16.94 1.51
C PHE A 27 -8.43 16.05 1.69
N PHE A 28 -8.27 15.02 0.86
CA PHE A 28 -7.13 14.09 0.91
C PHE A 28 -6.01 14.41 -0.10
N SER A 29 -5.97 15.61 -0.69
CA SER A 29 -4.96 15.97 -1.69
C SER A 29 -3.51 15.86 -1.18
N TYR A 30 -3.28 16.01 0.13
CA TYR A 30 -1.97 15.95 0.77
C TYR A 30 -1.32 14.54 0.68
N VAL A 31 -2.08 13.46 0.49
CA VAL A 31 -1.51 12.11 0.35
C VAL A 31 -0.66 11.93 -0.92
N SER A 32 -0.72 12.90 -1.83
CA SER A 32 0.11 12.96 -3.04
C SER A 32 1.34 13.85 -2.90
N LEU A 33 1.52 14.51 -1.75
CA LEU A 33 2.70 15.34 -1.49
C LEU A 33 3.93 14.46 -1.18
N THR A 34 5.10 15.00 -1.49
CA THR A 34 6.38 14.40 -1.14
C THR A 34 7.28 15.51 -0.54
N PRO A 35 7.59 15.45 0.77
CA PRO A 35 7.07 14.50 1.76
C PRO A 35 5.59 14.72 2.08
N MET A 36 4.92 13.66 2.54
CA MET A 36 3.60 13.78 3.16
C MET A 36 3.69 14.52 4.50
N PRO A 37 2.59 15.15 4.98
CA PRO A 37 2.54 15.71 6.33
C PRO A 37 2.92 14.67 7.40
N GLN A 38 3.75 15.08 8.38
CA GLN A 38 4.31 14.17 9.39
C GLN A 38 3.23 13.41 10.16
N PHE A 39 2.11 14.05 10.52
CA PHE A 39 1.02 13.38 11.25
C PHE A 39 0.45 12.16 10.49
N TRP A 40 0.46 12.18 9.14
CA TRP A 40 -0.02 11.06 8.35
C TRP A 40 1.01 9.93 8.31
N THR A 41 2.29 10.27 8.21
CA THR A 41 3.38 9.32 8.33
C THR A 41 3.38 8.65 9.72
N ASP A 42 3.18 9.44 10.78
CA ASP A 42 3.09 8.93 12.15
C ASP A 42 1.88 8.00 12.36
N TYR A 43 0.77 8.27 11.67
CA TYR A 43 -0.40 7.40 11.64
C TYR A 43 -0.10 6.07 10.90
N ASP A 44 0.56 6.14 9.75
CA ASP A 44 1.01 4.96 9.01
C ASP A 44 2.08 4.15 9.78
N MET A 45 2.85 4.78 10.65
CA MET A 45 3.79 4.11 11.55
C MET A 45 3.12 3.52 12.80
N GLY A 46 1.83 3.78 13.03
CA GLY A 46 1.13 3.37 14.25
C GLY A 46 1.49 4.17 15.51
N ILE A 47 2.16 5.32 15.35
CA ILE A 47 2.50 6.25 16.45
C ILE A 47 1.25 7.00 16.90
N LEU A 48 0.45 7.49 15.94
CA LEU A 48 -0.82 8.14 16.22
C LEU A 48 -1.99 7.16 16.14
N THR A 49 -2.91 7.29 17.09
CA THR A 49 -4.22 6.63 17.04
C THR A 49 -5.14 7.31 16.02
N PHE A 50 -6.23 6.65 15.66
CA PHE A 50 -7.28 7.22 14.81
C PHE A 50 -7.79 8.58 15.31
N ASP A 51 -7.98 8.73 16.63
CA ASP A 51 -8.44 9.98 17.24
C ASP A 51 -7.40 11.10 17.16
N GLN A 52 -6.13 10.77 17.32
CA GLN A 52 -5.03 11.72 17.24
C GLN A 52 -4.77 12.20 15.81
N VAL A 53 -4.82 11.29 14.82
CA VAL A 53 -4.69 11.71 13.42
C VAL A 53 -5.90 12.51 12.95
N ALA A 54 -7.11 12.18 13.43
CA ALA A 54 -8.31 12.95 13.11
C ALA A 54 -8.22 14.39 13.65
N GLU A 55 -7.66 14.58 14.84
CA GLU A 55 -7.41 15.90 15.43
C GLU A 55 -6.35 16.68 14.65
N ALA A 56 -5.19 16.06 14.38
CA ALA A 56 -4.11 16.69 13.62
C ALA A 56 -4.55 17.09 12.20
N LEU A 57 -5.32 16.23 11.53
CA LEU A 57 -5.86 16.53 10.21
C LEU A 57 -6.96 17.60 10.25
N ALA A 58 -7.78 17.63 11.31
CA ALA A 58 -8.77 18.68 11.53
C ALA A 58 -8.11 20.06 11.65
N GLU A 59 -7.05 20.16 12.45
CA GLU A 59 -6.23 21.38 12.57
C GLU A 59 -5.58 21.75 11.21
N TYR A 60 -4.99 20.79 10.52
CA TYR A 60 -4.35 20.99 9.22
C TYR A 60 -5.32 21.53 8.16
N ARG A 61 -6.60 21.09 8.21
CA ARG A 61 -7.65 21.48 7.27
C ARG A 61 -8.51 22.66 7.74
N GLY A 62 -8.43 23.06 9.00
CA GLY A 62 -9.27 24.09 9.58
C GLY A 62 -10.75 23.69 9.67
N VAL A 63 -11.03 22.43 10.02
CA VAL A 63 -12.39 21.86 10.12
C VAL A 63 -12.60 21.17 11.46
N GLU A 64 -13.83 20.79 11.76
CA GLU A 64 -14.18 20.07 12.98
C GLU A 64 -13.62 18.63 13.00
N LYS A 65 -13.17 18.18 14.17
CA LYS A 65 -12.61 16.82 14.36
C LYS A 65 -13.59 15.71 13.96
N GLU A 66 -14.87 15.87 14.30
CA GLU A 66 -15.89 14.86 13.97
C GLU A 66 -16.10 14.74 12.45
N PHE A 67 -16.09 15.86 11.73
CA PHE A 67 -16.09 15.85 10.26
C PHE A 67 -14.89 15.07 9.71
N THR A 68 -13.69 15.31 10.26
CA THR A 68 -12.47 14.62 9.85
C THR A 68 -12.54 13.11 10.12
N ARG A 69 -13.04 12.70 11.29
CA ARG A 69 -13.28 11.27 11.60
C ARG A 69 -14.16 10.60 10.55
N ASN A 70 -15.26 11.25 10.19
CA ASN A 70 -16.19 10.76 9.18
C ASN A 70 -15.53 10.66 7.81
N MET A 71 -14.70 11.64 7.43
CA MET A 71 -13.96 11.63 6.16
C MET A 71 -12.93 10.49 6.10
N ILE A 72 -12.17 10.25 7.18
CA ILE A 72 -11.23 9.12 7.25
C ILE A 72 -11.99 7.78 7.18
N SER A 73 -13.06 7.62 7.95
CA SER A 73 -13.90 6.41 7.90
C SER A 73 -14.47 6.15 6.50
N LEU A 74 -14.90 7.22 5.82
CA LEU A 74 -15.36 7.14 4.43
C LEU A 74 -14.22 6.73 3.49
N ALA A 75 -13.00 7.26 3.68
CA ALA A 75 -11.84 6.93 2.88
C ALA A 75 -11.45 5.44 3.01
N ILE A 76 -11.56 4.89 4.22
CA ILE A 76 -11.37 3.45 4.46
C ILE A 76 -12.41 2.63 3.69
N GLY A 77 -13.70 2.94 3.87
CA GLY A 77 -14.80 2.20 3.25
C GLY A 77 -14.89 2.30 1.72
N LYS A 78 -14.21 3.28 1.12
CA LYS A 78 -14.12 3.47 -0.34
C LYS A 78 -12.98 2.69 -1.00
N GLN A 79 -12.15 1.96 -0.26
CA GLN A 79 -11.09 1.16 -0.84
C GLN A 79 -11.69 -0.05 -1.57
N GLU A 80 -11.39 -0.17 -2.86
CA GLU A 80 -11.83 -1.27 -3.71
C GLU A 80 -10.60 -1.95 -4.34
N SER A 81 -10.68 -3.27 -4.57
CA SER A 81 -9.62 -3.97 -5.29
C SER A 81 -9.55 -3.53 -6.75
N ILE A 82 -8.34 -3.28 -7.23
CA ILE A 82 -8.06 -2.95 -8.63
C ILE A 82 -8.20 -4.24 -9.44
N ARG A 83 -9.23 -4.33 -10.29
CA ARG A 83 -9.60 -5.56 -11.02
C ARG A 83 -8.44 -6.21 -11.80
N PRO A 84 -7.65 -5.47 -12.64
CA PRO A 84 -6.50 -6.04 -13.33
C PRO A 84 -5.49 -6.68 -12.39
N THR A 85 -5.18 -6.00 -11.27
CA THR A 85 -4.22 -6.50 -10.27
C THR A 85 -4.78 -7.70 -9.50
N ALA A 86 -6.05 -7.68 -9.12
CA ALA A 86 -6.69 -8.81 -8.45
C ALA A 86 -6.68 -10.08 -9.34
N LYS A 87 -6.90 -9.92 -10.64
CA LYS A 87 -6.79 -11.01 -11.61
C LYS A 87 -5.36 -11.55 -11.69
N LEU A 88 -4.36 -10.66 -11.82
CA LEU A 88 -2.94 -11.06 -11.86
C LEU A 88 -2.53 -11.81 -10.58
N ILE A 89 -2.95 -11.34 -9.39
CA ILE A 89 -2.69 -12.00 -8.10
C ILE A 89 -3.20 -13.45 -8.13
N GLY A 90 -4.43 -13.67 -8.61
CA GLY A 90 -4.99 -15.01 -8.76
C GLY A 90 -4.20 -15.89 -9.73
N GLU A 91 -3.77 -15.35 -10.88
CA GLU A 91 -2.94 -16.04 -11.87
C GLU A 91 -1.58 -16.44 -11.29
N LEU A 92 -0.90 -15.54 -10.59
CA LEU A 92 0.39 -15.81 -9.92
C LEU A 92 0.25 -16.86 -8.82
N LYS A 93 -0.82 -16.78 -8.02
CA LYS A 93 -1.10 -17.79 -7.00
C LYS A 93 -1.31 -19.18 -7.62
N ALA A 94 -2.09 -19.27 -8.70
CA ALA A 94 -2.32 -20.51 -9.43
C ALA A 94 -1.04 -21.06 -10.08
N ALA A 95 -0.11 -20.20 -10.49
CA ALA A 95 1.21 -20.58 -11.02
C ALA A 95 2.21 -21.00 -9.93
N GLY A 96 1.83 -20.93 -8.65
CA GLY A 96 2.64 -21.41 -7.52
C GLY A 96 3.58 -20.39 -6.90
N TYR A 97 3.44 -19.10 -7.24
CA TYR A 97 4.21 -18.04 -6.59
C TYR A 97 3.81 -17.88 -5.12
N LYS A 98 4.79 -17.50 -4.28
CA LYS A 98 4.54 -16.99 -2.95
C LYS A 98 4.27 -15.49 -3.03
N LEU A 99 3.16 -15.04 -2.46
CA LEU A 99 2.69 -13.67 -2.57
C LEU A 99 2.71 -13.00 -1.19
N TYR A 100 3.32 -11.83 -1.12
CA TYR A 100 3.47 -11.08 0.12
C TYR A 100 3.04 -9.63 -0.06
N VAL A 101 2.77 -8.97 1.05
CA VAL A 101 2.48 -7.54 1.11
C VAL A 101 3.59 -6.80 1.85
N LEU A 102 3.98 -5.62 1.34
CA LEU A 102 4.81 -4.64 2.03
C LEU A 102 4.19 -3.25 1.88
N SER A 103 3.54 -2.72 2.91
CA SER A 103 2.74 -1.51 2.78
C SER A 103 2.91 -0.52 3.92
N ASN A 104 2.96 0.78 3.58
CA ASN A 104 2.76 1.87 4.53
C ASN A 104 1.27 2.07 4.70
N MET A 105 0.74 1.66 5.86
CA MET A 105 -0.70 1.64 6.09
C MET A 105 -1.01 1.70 7.58
N SER A 106 -1.96 2.54 7.97
CA SER A 106 -2.45 2.61 9.34
C SER A 106 -3.35 1.43 9.72
N ARG A 107 -3.57 1.25 11.02
CA ARG A 107 -4.31 0.11 11.59
C ARG A 107 -5.69 -0.06 10.99
N GLU A 108 -6.49 0.99 10.95
CA GLU A 108 -7.88 0.92 10.53
C GLU A 108 -8.01 0.60 9.03
N PHE A 109 -7.08 1.11 8.19
CA PHE A 109 -7.04 0.78 6.78
C PHE A 109 -6.67 -0.69 6.56
N ILE A 110 -5.59 -1.19 7.19
CA ILE A 110 -5.18 -2.56 6.98
C ILE A 110 -6.19 -3.57 7.52
N ASP A 111 -6.83 -3.30 8.67
CA ASP A 111 -7.87 -4.16 9.23
C ASP A 111 -9.10 -4.26 8.30
N PHE A 112 -9.41 -3.21 7.55
CA PHE A 112 -10.44 -3.24 6.51
C PHE A 112 -9.99 -4.03 5.27
N LEU A 113 -8.76 -3.80 4.78
CA LEU A 113 -8.25 -4.43 3.56
C LEU A 113 -8.04 -5.94 3.72
N ARG A 114 -7.60 -6.41 4.88
CA ARG A 114 -7.42 -7.83 5.18
C ARG A 114 -8.72 -8.65 5.08
N LYS A 115 -9.89 -8.00 5.14
CA LYS A 115 -11.20 -8.65 4.97
C LYS A 115 -11.62 -8.81 3.51
N GLN A 116 -10.90 -8.19 2.58
CA GLN A 116 -11.22 -8.25 1.15
C GLN A 116 -10.80 -9.58 0.54
N GLU A 117 -11.56 -10.10 -0.41
CA GLU A 117 -11.32 -11.42 -1.04
C GLU A 117 -9.91 -11.53 -1.65
N VAL A 118 -9.45 -10.50 -2.36
CA VAL A 118 -8.13 -10.50 -2.99
C VAL A 118 -7.01 -10.68 -1.96
N TYR A 119 -7.20 -10.18 -0.74
CA TYR A 119 -6.20 -10.26 0.33
C TYR A 119 -5.92 -11.71 0.78
N GLN A 120 -6.88 -12.61 0.62
CA GLN A 120 -6.75 -14.02 1.00
C GLN A 120 -5.73 -14.79 0.16
N ASN A 121 -5.24 -14.21 -0.94
CA ASN A 121 -4.21 -14.82 -1.79
C ASN A 121 -2.79 -14.61 -1.24
N PHE A 122 -2.58 -13.69 -0.30
CA PHE A 122 -1.27 -13.42 0.25
C PHE A 122 -0.87 -14.44 1.31
N ASP A 123 0.40 -14.87 1.25
CA ASP A 123 0.99 -15.81 2.22
C ASP A 123 1.45 -15.10 3.52
N GLY A 124 1.59 -13.76 3.47
CA GLY A 124 1.92 -12.94 4.64
C GLY A 124 2.11 -11.47 4.29
N ASP A 125 2.25 -10.65 5.33
CA ASP A 125 2.41 -9.21 5.18
C ASP A 125 3.41 -8.60 6.17
N VAL A 126 3.97 -7.45 5.77
CA VAL A 126 4.65 -6.49 6.65
C VAL A 126 3.96 -5.14 6.45
N VAL A 127 3.35 -4.63 7.52
CA VAL A 127 2.60 -3.37 7.51
C VAL A 127 3.21 -2.41 8.50
N SER A 128 3.47 -1.19 8.06
CA SER A 128 4.22 -0.19 8.81
C SER A 128 3.68 0.10 10.21
N CYS A 129 2.35 0.17 10.38
CA CYS A 129 1.75 0.41 11.70
C CYS A 129 1.97 -0.70 12.73
N GLU A 130 2.41 -1.89 12.30
CA GLU A 130 2.69 -3.03 13.16
C GLU A 130 4.16 -3.17 13.52
N VAL A 131 5.03 -2.53 12.72
CA VAL A 131 6.48 -2.65 12.87
C VAL A 131 7.18 -1.31 13.19
N GLY A 132 6.44 -0.19 13.13
CA GLY A 132 6.95 1.13 13.51
C GLY A 132 7.93 1.75 12.52
N VAL A 133 8.07 1.18 11.31
CA VAL A 133 8.94 1.68 10.24
C VAL A 133 8.18 1.71 8.92
N VAL A 134 8.53 2.66 8.04
CA VAL A 134 7.85 2.90 6.76
C VAL A 134 8.82 2.76 5.58
N LYS A 135 8.30 2.40 4.40
CA LYS A 135 9.04 2.59 3.14
C LYS A 135 9.28 4.09 2.91
N PRO A 136 10.43 4.53 2.42
CA PRO A 136 11.56 3.74 1.91
C PRO A 136 12.67 3.43 2.94
N MET A 137 12.39 3.43 4.25
CA MET A 137 13.40 3.09 5.27
C MET A 137 13.90 1.65 5.06
N PRO A 138 15.24 1.43 5.06
CA PRO A 138 15.81 0.12 4.72
C PRO A 138 15.39 -1.00 5.67
N GLU A 139 15.06 -0.67 6.92
CA GLU A 139 14.69 -1.61 7.97
C GLU A 139 13.40 -2.39 7.64
N ILE A 140 12.44 -1.78 6.93
CA ILE A 140 11.17 -2.46 6.60
C ILE A 140 11.38 -3.59 5.57
N TYR A 141 12.36 -3.43 4.67
CA TYR A 141 12.73 -4.47 3.70
C TYR A 141 13.52 -5.60 4.38
N ASP A 142 14.40 -5.28 5.33
CA ASP A 142 15.08 -6.28 6.14
C ASP A 142 14.07 -7.13 6.92
N LEU A 143 13.09 -6.49 7.59
CA LEU A 143 12.01 -7.18 8.28
C LEU A 143 11.20 -8.10 7.36
N LEU A 144 10.91 -7.69 6.14
CA LEU A 144 10.22 -8.52 5.15
C LEU A 144 11.05 -9.77 4.81
N LEU A 145 12.32 -9.57 4.47
CA LEU A 145 13.23 -10.66 4.08
C LEU A 145 13.44 -11.66 5.22
N GLU A 146 13.66 -11.15 6.43
CA GLU A 146 13.88 -11.98 7.63
C GLU A 146 12.61 -12.73 8.04
N ARG A 147 11.45 -12.05 8.11
CA ARG A 147 10.18 -12.63 8.58
C ARG A 147 9.74 -13.84 7.76
N PHE A 148 9.96 -13.79 6.45
CA PHE A 148 9.51 -14.82 5.52
C PHE A 148 10.67 -15.62 4.90
N GLU A 149 11.88 -15.45 5.40
CA GLU A 149 13.10 -16.13 4.93
C GLU A 149 13.27 -16.01 3.40
N LEU A 150 13.04 -14.78 2.86
CA LEU A 150 13.08 -14.55 1.43
C LEU A 150 14.51 -14.37 0.91
N ASN A 151 14.83 -15.04 -0.19
CA ASN A 151 16.04 -14.72 -0.95
C ASN A 151 15.78 -13.47 -1.81
N PRO A 152 16.50 -12.35 -1.59
CA PRO A 152 16.30 -11.12 -2.35
C PRO A 152 16.42 -11.32 -3.87
N ALA A 153 17.37 -12.15 -4.34
CA ALA A 153 17.60 -12.43 -5.76
C ALA A 153 16.44 -13.23 -6.42
N GLU A 154 15.58 -13.85 -5.63
CA GLU A 154 14.39 -14.58 -6.09
C GLU A 154 13.08 -13.82 -5.82
N THR A 155 13.17 -12.56 -5.39
CA THR A 155 12.05 -11.73 -4.96
C THR A 155 11.90 -10.51 -5.87
N ILE A 156 10.67 -10.21 -6.28
CA ILE A 156 10.28 -8.98 -6.98
C ILE A 156 9.35 -8.17 -6.10
N PHE A 157 9.58 -6.85 -6.02
CA PHE A 157 8.75 -5.89 -5.31
C PHE A 157 8.08 -4.93 -6.28
N ILE A 158 6.76 -4.78 -6.14
CA ILE A 158 5.87 -4.01 -7.01
C ILE A 158 5.31 -2.84 -6.20
N ASP A 159 5.63 -1.60 -6.61
CA ASP A 159 5.21 -0.38 -5.90
C ASP A 159 5.03 0.77 -6.91
N ASP A 160 4.12 1.72 -6.65
CA ASP A 160 3.86 2.89 -7.51
C ASP A 160 4.80 4.07 -7.23
N ARG A 161 5.68 3.95 -6.21
CA ARG A 161 6.66 4.98 -5.83
C ARG A 161 8.08 4.54 -6.16
N GLU A 162 8.74 5.33 -6.99
CA GLU A 162 10.11 5.04 -7.44
C GLU A 162 11.12 5.00 -6.28
N GLU A 163 10.94 5.85 -5.26
CA GLU A 163 11.80 5.84 -4.06
C GLU A 163 11.74 4.52 -3.29
N ASN A 164 10.57 3.88 -3.23
CA ASN A 164 10.40 2.58 -2.60
C ASN A 164 11.08 1.46 -3.40
N ILE A 165 10.94 1.52 -4.73
CA ILE A 165 11.61 0.59 -5.65
C ILE A 165 13.13 0.67 -5.48
N LYS A 166 13.69 1.88 -5.53
CA LYS A 166 15.15 2.10 -5.35
C LYS A 166 15.67 1.62 -3.99
N ALA A 167 14.84 1.72 -2.95
CA ALA A 167 15.21 1.20 -1.62
C ALA A 167 15.21 -0.34 -1.58
N ALA A 168 14.24 -0.99 -2.22
CA ALA A 168 14.20 -2.45 -2.36
C ALA A 168 15.40 -2.99 -3.16
N GLU A 169 15.75 -2.32 -4.27
CA GLU A 169 16.90 -2.69 -5.12
C GLU A 169 18.22 -2.64 -4.36
N LYS A 170 18.41 -1.70 -3.43
CA LYS A 170 19.59 -1.65 -2.54
C LYS A 170 19.69 -2.86 -1.61
N LYS A 171 18.60 -3.59 -1.41
CA LYS A 171 18.55 -4.85 -0.65
C LYS A 171 18.68 -6.09 -1.55
N GLY A 172 18.92 -5.90 -2.86
CA GLY A 172 19.03 -6.97 -3.84
C GLY A 172 17.70 -7.54 -4.32
N ILE A 173 16.57 -6.90 -3.97
CA ILE A 173 15.25 -7.26 -4.46
C ILE A 173 15.06 -6.66 -5.84
N THR A 174 14.49 -7.42 -6.79
CA THR A 174 14.14 -6.86 -8.11
C THR A 174 13.00 -5.87 -7.96
N GLY A 175 13.15 -4.63 -8.44
CA GLY A 175 12.10 -3.62 -8.41
C GLY A 175 11.23 -3.63 -9.66
N PHE A 176 9.92 -3.42 -9.51
CA PHE A 176 8.99 -3.14 -10.60
C PHE A 176 8.18 -1.89 -10.27
N HIS A 177 8.44 -0.80 -10.99
CA HIS A 177 7.68 0.44 -10.85
C HIS A 177 6.32 0.29 -11.55
N PHE A 178 5.26 0.28 -10.75
CA PHE A 178 3.88 0.10 -11.21
C PHE A 178 3.28 1.44 -11.65
N ASP A 179 2.83 1.52 -12.89
CA ASP A 179 2.15 2.73 -13.37
C ASP A 179 0.69 2.74 -12.90
N ARG A 180 0.41 3.55 -11.90
CA ARG A 180 -0.94 3.75 -11.34
C ARG A 180 -1.94 4.43 -12.29
N ASN A 181 -1.49 4.94 -13.44
CA ASN A 181 -2.34 5.51 -14.47
C ASN A 181 -2.69 4.49 -15.57
N ASP A 182 -1.97 3.33 -15.60
CA ASP A 182 -2.18 2.24 -16.54
C ASP A 182 -2.06 0.88 -15.82
N TYR A 183 -3.09 0.53 -15.06
CA TYR A 183 -3.16 -0.73 -14.32
C TYR A 183 -3.06 -1.95 -15.23
N GLU A 184 -3.76 -1.93 -16.38
CA GLU A 184 -3.77 -3.07 -17.32
C GLU A 184 -2.41 -3.27 -17.97
N GLY A 185 -1.77 -2.18 -18.45
CA GLY A 185 -0.43 -2.26 -19.05
C GLY A 185 0.62 -2.70 -18.05
N SER A 186 0.56 -2.24 -16.79
CA SER A 186 1.46 -2.69 -15.72
C SER A 186 1.28 -4.18 -15.43
N CYS A 187 0.04 -4.65 -15.32
CA CYS A 187 -0.25 -6.08 -15.11
C CYS A 187 0.18 -6.93 -16.31
N GLN A 188 0.04 -6.43 -17.54
CA GLN A 188 0.49 -7.15 -18.72
C GLN A 188 2.02 -7.35 -18.75
N LYS A 189 2.78 -6.29 -18.43
CA LYS A 189 4.24 -6.37 -18.30
C LYS A 189 4.67 -7.36 -17.21
N LEU A 190 3.96 -7.39 -16.08
CA LEU A 190 4.23 -8.35 -15.01
C LEU A 190 3.95 -9.80 -15.44
N ARG A 191 2.89 -10.05 -16.25
CA ARG A 191 2.65 -11.38 -16.83
C ARG A 191 3.81 -11.81 -17.73
N GLU A 192 4.31 -10.94 -18.59
CA GLU A 192 5.44 -11.24 -19.49
C GLU A 192 6.73 -11.58 -18.74
N ILE A 193 6.91 -11.03 -17.51
CA ILE A 193 8.08 -11.28 -16.68
C ILE A 193 7.93 -12.56 -15.84
N LEU A 194 6.70 -12.87 -15.39
CA LEU A 194 6.47 -13.85 -14.33
C LEU A 194 5.77 -15.13 -14.84
N LEU A 195 4.96 -15.03 -15.90
CA LEU A 195 4.16 -16.14 -16.45
C LEU A 195 4.58 -16.48 -17.88
#